data_ce70f7355a182338ab146fc977849f7f
#
_entry.id   ce70f7355a182338ab146fc977849f7f
#
_cell.length_a   1.000
_cell.length_b   1.000
_cell.length_c   1.000
_cell.angle_alpha   90.00
_cell.angle_beta   90.00
_cell.angle_gamma   90.00
#
_symmetry.space_group_name_H-M   'P 1'
#
loop_
_entity.id
_entity.type
_entity.pdbx_description
1 polymer ?
#
loop_
_entity_poly.entity_id
_entity_poly.type
_entity_poly.pdbx_seq_one_letter_code
_entity_poly.pdbx_strand_id
1 'polypeptide(L)'
;FVDWMSQFIENTDLKNITLFCQDWGGLIGLRLAAKYGDRFEKIVAANTGLPTGKAPLSEGFAVFREFLQIKSDLHVAGQVRNGTTKGINENALAAYNAPFPDDDHKQGVRQFPNLVPGTPRTPSAEPNKEAWKILREWEKPFLCAFSDKDPIFSGVENSFYKLIPGCKDMPHVTIEDAGHFLQEDQPEACVDAILSIKDI
;
A
#
# COMPACT_ATOMS: atom_id res chain seq x y z
N PHE A 1 -4.61 11.73 7.06
CA PHE A 1 -3.51 10.78 7.28
C PHE A 1 -2.18 11.32 6.76
N VAL A 2 -2.10 11.79 5.51
CA VAL A 2 -0.84 12.34 4.98
C VAL A 2 -0.34 13.49 5.86
N ASP A 3 -1.22 14.39 6.31
CA ASP A 3 -0.82 15.50 7.18
C ASP A 3 -0.33 15.03 8.56
N TRP A 4 -0.97 14.01 9.14
CA TRP A 4 -0.50 13.43 10.41
C TRP A 4 0.87 12.77 10.25
N MET A 5 1.07 11.98 9.19
CA MET A 5 2.36 11.36 8.92
C MET A 5 3.43 12.40 8.53
N SER A 6 3.04 13.51 7.89
CA SER A 6 3.93 14.66 7.67
C SER A 6 4.44 15.22 9.00
N GLN A 7 3.53 15.52 9.92
CA GLN A 7 3.89 16.00 11.25
C GLN A 7 4.75 14.99 12.04
N PHE A 8 4.46 13.71 11.90
CA PHE A 8 5.28 12.65 12.50
C PHE A 8 6.73 12.70 11.99
N ILE A 9 6.93 12.75 10.67
CA ILE A 9 8.27 12.84 10.06
C ILE A 9 9.00 14.13 10.49
N GLU A 10 8.28 15.25 10.52
CA GLU A 10 8.85 16.55 10.91
C GLU A 10 9.22 16.59 12.38
N ASN A 11 8.32 16.17 13.27
CA ASN A 11 8.53 16.23 14.72
C ASN A 11 9.59 15.25 15.22
N THR A 12 9.76 14.12 14.54
CA THR A 12 10.79 13.12 14.85
C THR A 12 12.09 13.35 14.10
N ASP A 13 12.12 14.32 13.18
CA ASP A 13 13.24 14.63 12.28
C ASP A 13 13.84 13.38 11.57
N LEU A 14 12.98 12.45 11.16
CA LEU A 14 13.42 11.24 10.47
C LEU A 14 14.13 11.59 9.16
N LYS A 15 15.28 10.94 8.95
CA LYS A 15 16.13 11.05 7.75
C LYS A 15 16.61 9.67 7.34
N ASN A 16 17.13 9.56 6.13
CA ASN A 16 17.64 8.30 5.55
C ASN A 16 16.59 7.19 5.60
N ILE A 17 15.34 7.54 5.29
CA ILE A 17 14.20 6.64 5.41
C ILE A 17 14.23 5.61 4.28
N THR A 18 14.23 4.33 4.63
CA THR A 18 13.81 3.27 3.72
C THR A 18 12.33 3.02 3.95
N LEU A 19 11.50 3.29 2.96
CA LEU A 19 10.06 3.08 3.00
C LEU A 19 9.71 1.70 2.47
N PHE A 20 9.16 0.82 3.31
CA PHE A 20 8.37 -0.31 2.84
C PHE A 20 6.89 0.07 2.94
N CYS A 21 6.14 -0.06 1.87
CA CYS A 21 4.74 0.34 1.86
C CYS A 21 3.86 -0.66 1.11
N GLN A 22 2.74 -1.04 1.74
CA GLN A 22 1.73 -1.95 1.22
C GLN A 22 0.35 -1.29 1.31
N ASP A 23 -0.51 -1.53 0.34
CA ASP A 23 -1.89 -1.04 0.27
C ASP A 23 -2.00 0.47 0.58
N TRP A 24 -2.74 0.87 1.61
CA TRP A 24 -2.83 2.25 2.07
C TRP A 24 -1.49 2.86 2.48
N GLY A 25 -0.55 2.03 2.91
CA GLY A 25 0.81 2.47 3.17
C GLY A 25 1.46 3.11 1.94
N GLY A 26 1.15 2.62 0.74
CA GLY A 26 1.61 3.22 -0.51
C GLY A 26 0.86 4.51 -0.86
N LEU A 27 -0.48 4.56 -0.71
CA LEU A 27 -1.25 5.77 -0.97
C LEU A 27 -0.83 6.94 -0.07
N ILE A 28 -0.36 6.65 1.14
CA ILE A 28 0.17 7.64 2.08
C ILE A 28 1.67 7.84 1.85
N GLY A 29 2.45 6.76 1.87
CA GLY A 29 3.92 6.78 1.86
C GLY A 29 4.52 7.36 0.57
N LEU A 30 3.95 7.04 -0.60
CA LEU A 30 4.42 7.61 -1.88
C LEU A 30 4.18 9.12 -1.96
N ARG A 31 3.11 9.62 -1.36
CA ARG A 31 2.88 11.07 -1.25
C ARG A 31 3.86 11.73 -0.29
N LEU A 32 4.22 11.05 0.80
CA LEU A 32 5.23 11.53 1.74
C LEU A 32 6.62 11.53 1.09
N ALA A 33 6.98 10.46 0.38
CA ALA A 33 8.22 10.39 -0.36
C ALA A 33 8.31 11.51 -1.42
N ALA A 34 7.23 11.76 -2.16
CA ALA A 34 7.18 12.88 -3.09
C ALA A 34 7.33 14.26 -2.40
N LYS A 35 6.73 14.44 -1.22
CA LYS A 35 6.78 15.71 -0.48
C LYS A 35 8.13 15.95 0.20
N TYR A 36 8.77 14.90 0.71
CA TYR A 36 9.98 14.97 1.53
C TYR A 36 11.12 14.16 0.93
N GLY A 37 11.30 14.23 -0.40
CA GLY A 37 12.26 13.39 -1.14
C GLY A 37 13.66 13.33 -0.54
N ASP A 38 14.15 14.44 0.03
CA ASP A 38 15.47 14.51 0.66
C ASP A 38 15.60 13.65 1.92
N ARG A 39 14.47 13.27 2.55
CA ARG A 39 14.45 12.44 3.75
C ARG A 39 14.38 10.94 3.44
N PHE A 40 13.99 10.57 2.22
CA PHE A 40 13.84 9.19 1.79
C PHE A 40 15.02 8.76 0.91
N GLU A 41 15.62 7.63 1.25
CA GLU A 41 16.73 7.05 0.50
C GLU A 41 16.26 5.96 -0.47
N LYS A 42 15.30 5.15 -0.04
CA LYS A 42 14.86 3.96 -0.78
C LYS A 42 13.37 3.73 -0.58
N ILE A 43 12.73 3.15 -1.59
CA ILE A 43 11.32 2.73 -1.53
C ILE A 43 11.20 1.27 -1.94
N VAL A 44 10.47 0.49 -1.16
CA VAL A 44 9.97 -0.84 -1.50
C VAL A 44 8.46 -0.78 -1.54
N ALA A 45 7.90 -0.81 -2.73
CA ALA A 45 6.45 -0.84 -2.94
C ALA A 45 5.96 -2.28 -3.09
N ALA A 46 4.99 -2.67 -2.27
CA ALA A 46 4.43 -4.01 -2.22
C ALA A 46 2.89 -3.92 -2.27
N ASN A 47 2.24 -4.65 -3.18
CA ASN A 47 0.79 -4.68 -3.32
C ASN A 47 0.13 -3.31 -3.07
N THR A 48 0.51 -2.32 -3.83
CA THR A 48 0.04 -0.94 -3.66
C THR A 48 -0.02 -0.18 -4.99
N GLY A 49 -0.58 1.01 -4.94
CA GLY A 49 -0.66 1.89 -6.09
C GLY A 49 -0.90 3.34 -5.68
N LEU A 50 -0.87 4.23 -6.66
CA LEU A 50 -1.20 5.63 -6.45
C LEU A 50 -2.23 6.09 -7.51
N PRO A 51 -3.49 5.66 -7.39
CA PRO A 51 -4.52 5.93 -8.37
C PRO A 51 -4.84 7.42 -8.46
N THR A 52 -5.10 7.90 -9.68
CA THR A 52 -5.42 9.31 -9.98
C THR A 52 -6.88 9.49 -10.42
N GLY A 53 -7.66 8.42 -10.40
CA GLY A 53 -9.03 8.41 -10.88
C GLY A 53 -9.18 8.50 -12.41
N LYS A 54 -8.09 8.41 -13.18
CA LYS A 54 -8.14 8.39 -14.66
C LYS A 54 -8.45 7.00 -15.22
N ALA A 55 -7.94 5.96 -14.57
CA ALA A 55 -8.26 4.58 -14.89
C ALA A 55 -9.34 4.06 -13.93
N PRO A 56 -10.18 3.11 -14.36
CA PRO A 56 -11.09 2.44 -13.44
C PRO A 56 -10.31 1.68 -12.37
N LEU A 57 -10.90 1.58 -11.19
CA LEU A 57 -10.40 0.69 -10.13
C LEU A 57 -10.57 -0.77 -10.59
N SER A 58 -9.72 -1.66 -10.07
CA SER A 58 -9.84 -3.10 -10.37
C SER A 58 -11.22 -3.63 -9.94
N GLU A 59 -11.71 -4.64 -10.65
CA GLU A 59 -12.99 -5.28 -10.32
C GLU A 59 -12.97 -5.83 -8.89
N GLY A 60 -11.86 -6.48 -8.50
CA GLY A 60 -11.69 -6.99 -7.14
C GLY A 60 -11.83 -5.91 -6.08
N PHE A 61 -11.22 -4.72 -6.32
CA PHE A 61 -11.37 -3.60 -5.39
C PHE A 61 -12.80 -3.04 -5.38
N ALA A 62 -13.46 -2.95 -6.53
CA ALA A 62 -14.83 -2.44 -6.61
C ALA A 62 -15.79 -3.34 -5.82
N VAL A 63 -15.69 -4.65 -5.99
CA VAL A 63 -16.46 -5.66 -5.24
C VAL A 63 -16.17 -5.57 -3.74
N PHE A 64 -14.90 -5.50 -3.34
CA PHE A 64 -14.51 -5.35 -1.94
C PHE A 64 -15.10 -4.09 -1.31
N ARG A 65 -14.99 -2.95 -2.00
CA ARG A 65 -15.54 -1.68 -1.52
C ARG A 65 -17.05 -1.75 -1.32
N GLU A 66 -17.79 -2.32 -2.27
CA GLU A 66 -19.24 -2.51 -2.17
C GLU A 66 -19.59 -3.43 -1.00
N PHE A 67 -18.92 -4.55 -0.89
CA PHE A 67 -19.09 -5.49 0.23
C PHE A 67 -18.99 -4.80 1.58
N LEU A 68 -17.96 -3.96 1.80
CA LEU A 68 -17.77 -3.25 3.05
C LEU A 68 -18.89 -2.24 3.37
N GLN A 69 -19.58 -1.71 2.35
CA GLN A 69 -20.69 -0.76 2.56
C GLN A 69 -22.00 -1.48 2.95
N ILE A 70 -22.26 -2.64 2.36
CA ILE A 70 -23.53 -3.35 2.55
C ILE A 70 -23.51 -4.35 3.71
N LYS A 71 -22.32 -4.82 4.13
CA LYS A 71 -22.21 -5.83 5.18
C LYS A 71 -22.48 -5.23 6.56
N SER A 72 -23.60 -5.61 7.17
CA SER A 72 -24.00 -5.12 8.50
C SER A 72 -23.10 -5.65 9.62
N ASP A 73 -22.75 -6.93 9.57
CA ASP A 73 -21.84 -7.56 10.53
C ASP A 73 -20.46 -7.79 9.86
N LEU A 74 -19.60 -6.78 9.97
CA LEU A 74 -18.26 -6.82 9.38
C LEU A 74 -17.27 -7.47 10.32
N HIS A 75 -16.76 -8.62 9.93
CA HIS A 75 -15.72 -9.34 10.64
C HIS A 75 -14.34 -8.93 10.09
N VAL A 76 -13.65 -7.99 10.76
CA VAL A 76 -12.43 -7.35 10.23
C VAL A 76 -11.29 -8.36 10.06
N ALA A 77 -10.97 -9.15 11.09
CA ALA A 77 -9.93 -10.18 10.98
C ALA A 77 -10.24 -11.23 9.89
N GLY A 78 -11.54 -11.49 9.64
CA GLY A 78 -11.98 -12.34 8.55
C GLY A 78 -11.62 -11.77 7.18
N GLN A 79 -11.63 -10.44 7.00
CA GLN A 79 -11.18 -9.80 5.76
C GLN A 79 -9.66 -9.96 5.59
N VAL A 80 -8.90 -9.80 6.66
CA VAL A 80 -7.44 -10.06 6.61
C VAL A 80 -7.17 -11.51 6.22
N ARG A 81 -7.80 -12.47 6.90
CA ARG A 81 -7.65 -13.90 6.57
C ARG A 81 -8.01 -14.22 5.12
N ASN A 82 -9.09 -13.63 4.59
CA ASN A 82 -9.50 -13.84 3.20
C ASN A 82 -8.54 -13.23 2.18
N GLY A 83 -7.75 -12.25 2.58
CA GLY A 83 -6.70 -11.65 1.75
C GLY A 83 -5.33 -12.34 1.85
N THR A 84 -5.23 -13.43 2.61
CA THR A 84 -4.03 -14.30 2.68
C THR A 84 -4.24 -15.60 1.91
N THR A 85 -3.16 -16.25 1.50
CA THR A 85 -3.20 -17.58 0.86
C THR A 85 -3.09 -18.72 1.86
N LYS A 86 -2.34 -18.51 2.95
CA LYS A 86 -2.08 -19.51 4.00
C LYS A 86 -3.06 -19.41 5.16
N GLY A 87 -3.89 -18.36 5.18
CA GLY A 87 -4.69 -18.01 6.35
C GLY A 87 -3.84 -17.46 7.49
N ILE A 88 -4.49 -17.06 8.56
CA ILE A 88 -3.85 -16.57 9.79
C ILE A 88 -4.32 -17.37 10.98
N ASN A 89 -3.45 -17.56 12.00
CA ASN A 89 -3.78 -18.33 13.18
C ASN A 89 -4.75 -17.57 14.12
N GLU A 90 -5.32 -18.27 15.09
CA GLU A 90 -6.33 -17.71 16.00
C GLU A 90 -5.80 -16.53 16.84
N ASN A 91 -4.51 -16.52 17.21
CA ASN A 91 -3.92 -15.40 17.96
C ASN A 91 -3.83 -14.15 17.08
N ALA A 92 -3.43 -14.30 15.82
CA ALA A 92 -3.40 -13.21 14.85
C ALA A 92 -4.83 -12.71 14.56
N LEU A 93 -5.81 -13.61 14.38
CA LEU A 93 -7.23 -13.23 14.24
C LEU A 93 -7.71 -12.40 15.42
N ALA A 94 -7.40 -12.83 16.65
CA ALA A 94 -7.75 -12.09 17.87
C ALA A 94 -7.09 -10.70 17.89
N ALA A 95 -5.81 -10.61 17.53
CA ALA A 95 -5.08 -9.34 17.45
C ALA A 95 -5.68 -8.37 16.42
N TYR A 96 -6.05 -8.86 15.23
CA TYR A 96 -6.69 -8.03 14.20
C TYR A 96 -8.11 -7.60 14.59
N ASN A 97 -8.83 -8.34 15.42
CA ASN A 97 -10.14 -7.94 15.92
C ASN A 97 -10.07 -7.01 17.13
N ALA A 98 -8.98 -7.02 17.90
CA ALA A 98 -8.86 -6.28 19.16
C ALA A 98 -9.19 -4.77 19.04
N PRO A 99 -8.83 -4.04 17.95
CA PRO A 99 -9.18 -2.64 17.79
C PRO A 99 -10.69 -2.39 17.50
N PHE A 100 -11.47 -3.44 17.26
CA PHE A 100 -12.85 -3.35 16.76
C PHE A 100 -13.84 -4.07 17.69
N PRO A 101 -14.04 -3.59 18.94
CA PRO A 101 -14.88 -4.25 19.92
C PRO A 101 -16.36 -4.26 19.52
N ASP A 102 -16.79 -3.30 18.71
CA ASP A 102 -18.16 -3.16 18.21
C ASP A 102 -18.18 -2.52 16.80
N ASP A 103 -19.37 -2.27 16.26
CA ASP A 103 -19.56 -1.75 14.90
C ASP A 103 -19.17 -0.27 14.77
N ASP A 104 -19.27 0.51 15.84
CA ASP A 104 -18.89 1.93 15.81
C ASP A 104 -17.40 2.10 15.59
N HIS A 105 -16.57 1.18 16.10
CA HIS A 105 -15.13 1.17 15.89
C HIS A 105 -14.71 0.74 14.47
N LYS A 106 -15.63 0.20 13.65
CA LYS A 106 -15.35 -0.25 12.27
C LYS A 106 -15.59 0.83 11.20
N GLN A 107 -15.98 2.05 11.58
CA GLN A 107 -16.30 3.11 10.63
C GLN A 107 -15.10 3.48 9.73
N GLY A 108 -13.88 3.45 10.28
CA GLY A 108 -12.65 3.64 9.51
C GLY A 108 -12.50 2.58 8.40
N VAL A 109 -12.71 1.31 8.74
CA VAL A 109 -12.61 0.19 7.78
C VAL A 109 -13.60 0.38 6.62
N ARG A 110 -14.82 0.83 6.90
CA ARG A 110 -15.84 1.09 5.88
C ARG A 110 -15.50 2.31 5.02
N GLN A 111 -14.93 3.35 5.63
CA GLN A 111 -14.70 4.63 4.95
C GLN A 111 -13.44 4.63 4.08
N PHE A 112 -12.37 3.95 4.47
CA PHE A 112 -11.09 3.99 3.77
C PHE A 112 -11.20 3.67 2.27
N PRO A 113 -11.89 2.60 1.83
CA PRO A 113 -12.02 2.30 0.41
C PRO A 113 -12.73 3.40 -0.41
N ASN A 114 -13.59 4.20 0.23
CA ASN A 114 -14.26 5.32 -0.43
C ASN A 114 -13.33 6.52 -0.70
N LEU A 115 -12.21 6.58 -0.01
CA LEU A 115 -11.21 7.64 -0.18
C LEU A 115 -10.24 7.35 -1.34
N VAL A 116 -10.23 6.12 -1.86
CA VAL A 116 -9.41 5.76 -3.02
C VAL A 116 -9.99 6.40 -4.27
N PRO A 117 -9.20 7.13 -5.08
CA PRO A 117 -9.70 7.84 -6.25
C PRO A 117 -10.26 6.90 -7.32
N GLY A 118 -11.56 6.74 -7.37
CA GLY A 118 -12.29 6.05 -8.44
C GLY A 118 -12.62 6.95 -9.63
N THR A 119 -12.54 8.27 -9.44
CA THR A 119 -12.73 9.28 -10.49
C THR A 119 -11.78 10.46 -10.30
N PRO A 120 -11.52 11.26 -11.36
CA PRO A 120 -10.69 12.48 -11.24
C PRO A 120 -11.26 13.55 -10.29
N ARG A 121 -12.54 13.42 -9.90
CA ARG A 121 -13.23 14.35 -8.98
C ARG A 121 -13.05 13.94 -7.51
N THR A 122 -12.55 12.75 -7.23
CA THR A 122 -12.29 12.31 -5.86
C THR A 122 -11.23 13.25 -5.23
N PRO A 123 -11.42 13.76 -4.00
CA PRO A 123 -10.52 14.74 -3.40
C PRO A 123 -9.05 14.34 -3.35
N SER A 124 -8.76 13.05 -3.20
CA SER A 124 -7.40 12.50 -3.20
C SER A 124 -6.77 12.36 -4.60
N ALA A 125 -7.53 12.54 -5.69
CA ALA A 125 -7.02 12.37 -7.04
C ALA A 125 -5.97 13.43 -7.42
N GLU A 126 -6.23 14.69 -7.12
CA GLU A 126 -5.30 15.77 -7.46
C GLU A 126 -3.98 15.70 -6.67
N PRO A 127 -3.99 15.52 -5.33
CA PRO A 127 -2.76 15.27 -4.60
C PRO A 127 -1.95 14.06 -5.09
N ASN A 128 -2.60 13.00 -5.55
CA ASN A 128 -1.89 11.85 -6.13
C ASN A 128 -1.26 12.20 -7.49
N LYS A 129 -1.90 13.03 -8.32
CA LYS A 129 -1.30 13.51 -9.58
C LYS A 129 -0.07 14.36 -9.33
N GLU A 130 -0.11 15.25 -8.32
CA GLU A 130 1.06 16.05 -7.94
C GLU A 130 2.21 15.15 -7.45
N ALA A 131 1.93 14.15 -6.61
CA ALA A 131 2.94 13.19 -6.20
C ALA A 131 3.54 12.42 -7.40
N TRP A 132 2.72 12.05 -8.39
CA TRP A 132 3.21 11.40 -9.62
C TRP A 132 4.16 12.28 -10.45
N LYS A 133 4.02 13.61 -10.42
CA LYS A 133 4.97 14.50 -11.11
C LYS A 133 6.38 14.33 -10.54
N ILE A 134 6.49 14.27 -9.22
CA ILE A 134 7.77 14.08 -8.52
C ILE A 134 8.28 12.65 -8.68
N LEU A 135 7.41 11.64 -8.52
CA LEU A 135 7.81 10.24 -8.66
C LEU A 135 8.32 9.90 -10.07
N ARG A 136 7.88 10.60 -11.10
CA ARG A 136 8.41 10.45 -12.47
C ARG A 136 9.84 10.97 -12.65
N GLU A 137 10.32 11.74 -11.69
CA GLU A 137 11.69 12.27 -11.61
C GLU A 137 12.49 11.59 -10.48
N TRP A 138 11.91 10.55 -9.85
CA TRP A 138 12.53 9.85 -8.74
C TRP A 138 13.61 8.89 -9.24
N GLU A 139 14.88 9.21 -8.99
CA GLU A 139 16.04 8.44 -9.42
C GLU A 139 16.60 7.52 -8.32
N LYS A 140 16.24 7.76 -7.04
CA LYS A 140 16.67 6.92 -5.92
C LYS A 140 16.05 5.52 -6.03
N PRO A 141 16.65 4.48 -5.42
CA PRO A 141 16.19 3.11 -5.52
C PRO A 141 14.69 2.94 -5.22
N PHE A 142 13.96 2.37 -6.17
CA PHE A 142 12.55 2.06 -6.06
C PHE A 142 12.31 0.60 -6.48
N LEU A 143 12.15 -0.28 -5.49
CA LEU A 143 11.93 -1.70 -5.73
C LEU A 143 10.44 -2.02 -5.64
N CYS A 144 9.96 -2.87 -6.52
CA CYS A 144 8.62 -3.47 -6.43
C CYS A 144 8.73 -4.91 -5.95
N ALA A 145 7.96 -5.24 -4.90
CA ALA A 145 7.86 -6.58 -4.31
C ALA A 145 6.37 -6.96 -4.23
N PHE A 146 5.80 -7.34 -5.37
CA PHE A 146 4.37 -7.64 -5.46
C PHE A 146 4.12 -9.14 -5.35
N SER A 147 2.99 -9.51 -4.73
CA SER A 147 2.61 -10.91 -4.61
C SER A 147 1.94 -11.44 -5.89
N ASP A 148 2.02 -12.76 -6.09
CA ASP A 148 1.50 -13.46 -7.27
C ASP A 148 -0.02 -13.67 -7.23
N LYS A 149 -0.66 -13.54 -6.05
CA LYS A 149 -2.09 -13.89 -5.85
C LYS A 149 -2.93 -12.74 -5.29
N ASP A 150 -2.46 -11.48 -5.38
CA ASP A 150 -3.27 -10.33 -5.01
C ASP A 150 -4.25 -9.97 -6.14
N PRO A 151 -5.58 -10.10 -5.94
CA PRO A 151 -6.56 -9.77 -6.97
C PRO A 151 -6.78 -8.26 -7.14
N ILE A 152 -6.25 -7.44 -6.23
CA ILE A 152 -6.46 -5.99 -6.21
C ILE A 152 -5.36 -5.26 -6.98
N PHE A 153 -4.09 -5.60 -6.73
CA PHE A 153 -2.94 -4.87 -7.24
C PHE A 153 -2.14 -5.61 -8.32
N SER A 154 -2.58 -6.80 -8.76
CA SER A 154 -1.91 -7.52 -9.85
C SER A 154 -1.71 -6.64 -11.09
N GLY A 155 -0.46 -6.50 -11.55
CA GLY A 155 -0.08 -5.73 -12.74
C GLY A 155 0.08 -4.22 -12.50
N VAL A 156 -0.22 -3.70 -11.31
CA VAL A 156 -0.06 -2.26 -10.98
C VAL A 156 1.41 -1.86 -10.97
N GLU A 157 2.32 -2.75 -10.57
CA GLU A 157 3.77 -2.57 -10.58
C GLU A 157 4.32 -2.16 -11.96
N ASN A 158 3.68 -2.58 -13.04
CA ASN A 158 4.06 -2.20 -14.40
C ASN A 158 4.01 -0.68 -14.61
N SER A 159 3.14 0.03 -13.88
CA SER A 159 3.08 1.48 -13.90
C SER A 159 4.32 2.10 -13.24
N PHE A 160 4.81 1.50 -12.17
CA PHE A 160 6.03 1.94 -11.50
C PHE A 160 7.25 1.68 -12.37
N TYR A 161 7.40 0.47 -12.91
CA TYR A 161 8.50 0.12 -13.85
C TYR A 161 8.60 1.09 -15.02
N LYS A 162 7.46 1.47 -15.57
CA LYS A 162 7.40 2.31 -16.76
C LYS A 162 7.66 3.79 -16.46
N LEU A 163 7.29 4.27 -15.29
CA LEU A 163 7.13 5.70 -15.02
C LEU A 163 8.12 6.25 -14.00
N ILE A 164 8.77 5.41 -13.19
CA ILE A 164 9.69 5.81 -12.14
C ILE A 164 11.11 5.41 -12.51
N PRO A 165 12.01 6.38 -12.79
CA PRO A 165 13.40 6.08 -13.17
C PRO A 165 14.15 5.21 -12.17
N GLY A 166 13.91 5.41 -10.87
CA GLY A 166 14.53 4.63 -9.79
C GLY A 166 14.16 3.14 -9.76
N CYS A 167 13.20 2.69 -10.58
CA CYS A 167 12.93 1.27 -10.78
C CYS A 167 13.96 0.59 -11.70
N LYS A 168 14.69 1.37 -12.51
CA LYS A 168 15.62 0.81 -13.48
C LYS A 168 16.73 0.05 -12.78
N ASP A 169 17.03 -1.14 -13.29
CA ASP A 169 18.10 -2.01 -12.81
C ASP A 169 17.95 -2.50 -11.36
N MET A 170 16.75 -2.27 -10.75
CA MET A 170 16.44 -2.81 -9.43
C MET A 170 16.12 -4.32 -9.50
N PRO A 171 16.49 -5.10 -8.46
CA PRO A 171 16.19 -6.53 -8.37
C PRO A 171 14.73 -6.75 -7.93
N HIS A 172 13.77 -6.31 -8.76
CA HIS A 172 12.35 -6.51 -8.48
C HIS A 172 12.03 -7.98 -8.23
N VAL A 173 11.13 -8.22 -7.27
CA VAL A 173 10.77 -9.58 -6.88
C VAL A 173 9.25 -9.79 -6.96
N THR A 174 8.85 -11.00 -7.33
CA THR A 174 7.50 -11.49 -7.09
C THR A 174 7.53 -12.28 -5.79
N ILE A 175 6.67 -11.91 -4.85
CA ILE A 175 6.48 -12.65 -3.60
C ILE A 175 5.51 -13.80 -3.91
N GLU A 176 6.06 -15.00 -4.08
CA GLU A 176 5.31 -16.18 -4.45
C GLU A 176 4.48 -16.72 -3.28
N ASP A 177 3.36 -17.38 -3.60
CA ASP A 177 2.42 -17.94 -2.63
C ASP A 177 1.91 -16.92 -1.59
N ALA A 178 1.68 -15.69 -2.02
CA ALA A 178 1.17 -14.62 -1.18
C ALA A 178 -0.04 -13.91 -1.80
N GLY A 179 -1.02 -13.59 -0.97
CA GLY A 179 -2.20 -12.81 -1.32
C GLY A 179 -1.98 -11.30 -1.11
N HIS A 180 -3.08 -10.59 -0.85
CA HIS A 180 -3.03 -9.16 -0.59
C HIS A 180 -2.18 -8.79 0.63
N PHE A 181 -2.31 -9.56 1.72
CA PHE A 181 -1.53 -9.37 2.94
C PHE A 181 -0.24 -10.22 2.90
N LEU A 182 0.63 -9.90 1.95
CA LEU A 182 1.87 -10.63 1.68
C LEU A 182 2.79 -10.72 2.92
N GLN A 183 2.74 -9.75 3.82
CA GLN A 183 3.49 -9.75 5.08
C GLN A 183 3.01 -10.80 6.07
N GLU A 184 1.77 -11.29 5.94
CA GLU A 184 1.24 -12.41 6.72
C GLU A 184 1.60 -13.76 6.10
N ASP A 185 1.61 -13.81 4.76
CA ASP A 185 1.90 -15.04 4.03
C ASP A 185 3.41 -15.32 3.95
N GLN A 186 4.23 -14.30 3.67
CA GLN A 186 5.65 -14.41 3.35
C GLN A 186 6.48 -13.28 4.00
N PRO A 187 6.51 -13.15 5.33
CA PRO A 187 7.21 -12.06 6.01
C PRO A 187 8.72 -12.06 5.74
N GLU A 188 9.36 -13.24 5.66
CA GLU A 188 10.79 -13.35 5.36
C GLU A 188 11.12 -12.83 3.96
N ALA A 189 10.31 -13.16 2.96
CA ALA A 189 10.51 -12.67 1.59
C ALA A 189 10.34 -11.13 1.51
N CYS A 190 9.45 -10.55 2.32
CA CYS A 190 9.33 -9.10 2.43
C CYS A 190 10.60 -8.48 3.03
N VAL A 191 11.18 -9.08 4.06
CA VAL A 191 12.44 -8.64 4.66
C VAL A 191 13.59 -8.77 3.66
N ASP A 192 13.68 -9.90 2.96
CA ASP A 192 14.71 -10.12 1.94
C ASP A 192 14.63 -9.09 0.81
N ALA A 193 13.41 -8.72 0.38
CA ALA A 193 13.19 -7.65 -0.59
C ALA A 193 13.72 -6.30 -0.08
N ILE A 194 13.47 -5.95 1.19
CA ILE A 194 13.99 -4.72 1.80
C ILE A 194 15.53 -4.74 1.85
N LEU A 195 16.10 -5.88 2.25
CA LEU A 195 17.55 -6.03 2.40
C LEU A 195 18.30 -6.17 1.07
N SER A 196 17.59 -6.53 -0.02
CA SER A 196 18.18 -6.65 -1.36
C SER A 196 18.61 -5.31 -1.94
N ILE A 197 17.99 -4.21 -1.50
CA ILE A 197 18.42 -2.85 -1.84
C ILE A 197 19.61 -2.48 -0.94
N LYS A 198 20.73 -3.17 -1.13
CA LYS A 198 21.98 -2.80 -0.46
C LYS A 198 22.47 -1.47 -1.01
N ASP A 199 23.40 -0.88 -0.30
CA ASP A 199 24.00 0.42 -0.65
C ASP A 199 24.52 0.36 -2.10
N ILE A 200 23.72 0.93 -3.00
CA ILE A 200 24.07 1.16 -4.40
C ILE A 200 24.60 2.58 -4.50
#